data_1b39a2557b5be103bbb630cd97a2dd67
#
_entry.id   1b39a2557b5be103bbb630cd97a2dd67
#
_cell.length_a   1.000
_cell.length_b   1.000
_cell.length_c   1.000
_cell.angle_alpha   90.00
_cell.angle_beta   90.00
_cell.angle_gamma   90.00
#
_symmetry.space_group_name_H-M   'P 1'
#
loop_
_entity.id
_entity.type
_entity.pdbx_description
1 polymer ?
#
loop_
_entity_poly.entity_id
_entity_poly.type
_entity_poly.pdbx_seq_one_letter_code
_entity_poly.pdbx_strand_id
1 'polypeptide(L)'
;MVGPYSLSYRGGEMSELLTTVDGRPLKEALANAERSKRIRAVLLVLPLFVFIFFSFLYPIALMLYRSVENPLIAEHMVETVAILENWDVKEVPSEEAFAALANDLVAARKTREIGKIATRLNFETPGLRSVITGTGRKAARWGPPFKEQFIAYRSEWGELETWATLKRLSPTITTVNYLAAVDRKLNVEGNVVQIDENYQIYVDLFMRTAWMSILVTLACVILGFPIAYMLASLPLRQSNMLMILVLLPFWTSLLVRTTSWIVLLQTQGVLNDLMVWVGIINDAQRIQLIFNAQGTVIAMTQILLPFMVLPLYSVMKTIPPSYLRAAESLGAHRFLAFWRVYVPNTLPGVGAGCLLVFILAIGYYITPALVGGQDGQMISNMIAFHMQKSLNWGLAAALGGLLLLGVVLLYWVYNKLVGIDRLQMG
;
A
#
# COMPACT_ATOMS: atom_id res chain seq x y z
N MET A 1 -1.09 -48.68 70.23
CA MET A 1 -1.27 -49.31 68.88
C MET A 1 -2.22 -48.45 68.07
N VAL A 2 -1.67 -47.64 67.26
CA VAL A 2 -2.49 -46.76 66.36
C VAL A 2 -2.15 -47.20 64.92
N GLY A 3 -3.18 -47.73 64.22
CA GLY A 3 -3.03 -48.22 62.85
C GLY A 3 -2.99 -47.05 61.82
N PRO A 4 -2.32 -47.22 60.68
CA PRO A 4 -2.20 -46.19 59.69
C PRO A 4 -3.45 -46.07 58.78
N TYR A 5 -4.03 -44.89 58.74
CA TYR A 5 -5.07 -44.57 57.75
C TYR A 5 -4.39 -44.30 56.40
N SER A 6 -4.68 -45.16 55.43
CA SER A 6 -4.35 -44.94 54.03
C SER A 6 -5.32 -43.95 53.40
N LEU A 7 -4.90 -42.71 53.17
CA LEU A 7 -5.64 -41.75 52.34
C LEU A 7 -5.38 -42.04 50.86
N SER A 8 -6.39 -42.61 50.20
CA SER A 8 -6.45 -42.78 48.77
C SER A 8 -6.77 -41.42 48.13
N TYR A 9 -5.80 -40.76 47.49
CA TYR A 9 -5.97 -39.53 46.71
C TYR A 9 -6.69 -39.87 45.39
N ARG A 10 -7.99 -39.58 45.28
CA ARG A 10 -8.67 -39.41 43.98
C ARG A 10 -8.66 -37.95 43.59
N GLY A 11 -7.79 -37.58 42.69
CA GLY A 11 -7.51 -36.18 42.26
C GLY A 11 -8.61 -35.49 41.41
N GLY A 12 -9.82 -36.05 41.35
CA GLY A 12 -10.92 -35.50 40.53
C GLY A 12 -12.05 -34.84 41.31
N GLU A 13 -12.28 -35.21 42.56
CA GLU A 13 -13.47 -34.79 43.32
C GLU A 13 -13.26 -33.60 44.28
N MET A 14 -11.99 -33.21 44.53
CA MET A 14 -11.69 -32.14 45.51
C MET A 14 -11.98 -30.72 44.99
N SER A 15 -12.11 -30.49 43.67
CA SER A 15 -12.42 -29.18 43.12
C SER A 15 -13.90 -28.76 43.22
N GLU A 16 -14.79 -29.75 43.47
CA GLU A 16 -16.23 -29.47 43.64
C GLU A 16 -16.61 -29.10 45.09
N LEU A 17 -15.75 -29.38 46.05
CA LEU A 17 -16.00 -29.14 47.47
C LEU A 17 -15.49 -27.77 48.00
N LEU A 18 -14.76 -27.01 47.21
CA LEU A 18 -14.29 -25.69 47.63
C LEU A 18 -15.38 -24.65 47.40
N THR A 19 -15.95 -24.15 48.47
CA THR A 19 -16.90 -23.05 48.47
C THR A 19 -16.24 -21.74 48.92
N THR A 20 -16.70 -20.60 48.42
CA THR A 20 -16.33 -19.26 48.91
C THR A 20 -16.95 -19.02 50.33
N VAL A 21 -16.50 -17.99 51.03
CA VAL A 21 -17.05 -17.60 52.33
C VAL A 21 -18.59 -17.39 52.29
N ASP A 22 -19.14 -17.06 51.10
CA ASP A 22 -20.56 -16.85 50.84
C ASP A 22 -21.28 -18.15 50.41
N GLY A 23 -20.66 -19.34 50.53
CA GLY A 23 -21.28 -20.63 50.21
C GLY A 23 -21.45 -20.97 48.74
N ARG A 24 -20.88 -20.19 47.81
CA ARG A 24 -20.94 -20.45 46.38
C ARG A 24 -19.79 -21.36 45.93
N PRO A 25 -19.97 -22.24 44.93
CA PRO A 25 -18.86 -23.05 44.39
C PRO A 25 -17.72 -22.14 43.95
N LEU A 26 -16.48 -22.42 44.40
CA LEU A 26 -15.31 -21.60 44.11
C LEU A 26 -15.06 -21.48 42.60
N LYS A 27 -15.32 -22.55 41.86
CA LYS A 27 -15.19 -22.59 40.38
C LYS A 27 -16.10 -21.58 39.68
N GLU A 28 -17.35 -21.44 40.11
CA GLU A 28 -18.30 -20.46 39.58
C GLU A 28 -17.96 -19.02 39.97
N ALA A 29 -17.51 -18.83 41.21
CA ALA A 29 -17.07 -17.52 41.68
C ALA A 29 -15.82 -17.02 40.94
N LEU A 30 -14.85 -17.91 40.70
CA LEU A 30 -13.67 -17.62 39.88
C LEU A 30 -14.03 -17.35 38.41
N ALA A 31 -14.86 -18.18 37.79
CA ALA A 31 -15.32 -17.99 36.42
C ALA A 31 -16.06 -16.64 36.24
N ASN A 32 -16.92 -16.28 37.19
CA ASN A 32 -17.62 -14.99 37.16
C ASN A 32 -16.67 -13.80 37.40
N ALA A 33 -15.70 -13.94 38.31
CA ALA A 33 -14.69 -12.93 38.54
C ALA A 33 -13.79 -12.72 37.31
N GLU A 34 -13.35 -13.82 36.67
CA GLU A 34 -12.59 -13.75 35.42
C GLU A 34 -13.41 -13.15 34.27
N ARG A 35 -14.69 -13.55 34.13
CA ARG A 35 -15.60 -12.96 33.13
C ARG A 35 -15.76 -11.46 33.35
N SER A 36 -15.98 -11.04 34.58
CA SER A 36 -16.07 -9.61 34.93
C SER A 36 -14.78 -8.86 34.63
N LYS A 37 -13.61 -9.44 34.95
CA LYS A 37 -12.29 -8.85 34.58
C LYS A 37 -12.13 -8.76 33.06
N ARG A 38 -12.47 -9.81 32.32
CA ARG A 38 -12.42 -9.81 30.84
C ARG A 38 -13.35 -8.76 30.24
N ILE A 39 -14.60 -8.66 30.73
CA ILE A 39 -15.56 -7.65 30.27
C ILE A 39 -15.03 -6.23 30.54
N ARG A 40 -14.52 -5.96 31.74
CA ARG A 40 -13.93 -4.65 32.06
C ARG A 40 -12.71 -4.35 31.19
N ALA A 41 -11.84 -5.32 30.95
CA ALA A 41 -10.70 -5.16 30.04
C ALA A 41 -11.17 -4.85 28.60
N VAL A 42 -12.18 -5.57 28.09
CA VAL A 42 -12.77 -5.29 26.77
C VAL A 42 -13.40 -3.91 26.72
N LEU A 43 -14.17 -3.50 27.75
CA LEU A 43 -14.78 -2.18 27.82
C LEU A 43 -13.76 -1.05 27.85
N LEU A 44 -12.60 -1.24 28.49
CA LEU A 44 -11.51 -0.27 28.49
C LEU A 44 -10.84 -0.12 27.11
N VAL A 45 -10.71 -1.23 26.38
CA VAL A 45 -10.08 -1.23 25.02
C VAL A 45 -11.10 -0.87 23.94
N LEU A 46 -12.40 -1.08 24.18
CA LEU A 46 -13.47 -0.89 23.21
C LEU A 46 -13.48 0.49 22.54
N PRO A 47 -13.34 1.62 23.26
CA PRO A 47 -13.34 2.94 22.62
C PRO A 47 -12.20 3.10 21.62
N LEU A 48 -11.00 2.62 21.96
CA LEU A 48 -9.84 2.63 21.06
C LEU A 48 -10.07 1.70 19.87
N PHE A 49 -10.59 0.49 20.10
CA PHE A 49 -10.91 -0.46 19.03
C PHE A 49 -11.96 0.11 18.06
N VAL A 50 -13.03 0.70 18.58
CA VAL A 50 -14.08 1.35 17.77
C VAL A 50 -13.48 2.49 16.94
N PHE A 51 -12.64 3.32 17.55
CA PHE A 51 -11.95 4.38 16.82
C PHE A 51 -11.09 3.83 15.66
N ILE A 52 -10.24 2.82 15.93
CA ILE A 52 -9.40 2.18 14.91
C ILE A 52 -10.27 1.55 13.82
N PHE A 53 -11.35 0.87 14.20
CA PHE A 53 -12.24 0.22 13.25
C PHE A 53 -12.83 1.23 12.27
N PHE A 54 -13.44 2.31 12.75
CA PHE A 54 -14.09 3.30 11.89
C PHE A 54 -13.10 4.22 11.17
N SER A 55 -11.92 4.50 11.75
CA SER A 55 -10.94 5.39 11.14
C SER A 55 -10.02 4.69 10.14
N PHE A 56 -9.79 3.38 10.26
CA PHE A 56 -8.85 2.65 9.43
C PHE A 56 -9.47 1.42 8.75
N LEU A 57 -10.01 0.46 9.51
CA LEU A 57 -10.46 -0.81 8.94
C LEU A 57 -11.66 -0.62 8.00
N TYR A 58 -12.65 0.15 8.41
CA TYR A 58 -13.83 0.41 7.59
C TYR A 58 -13.52 1.16 6.28
N PRO A 59 -12.74 2.26 6.25
CA PRO A 59 -12.33 2.91 5.01
C PRO A 59 -11.49 2.01 4.09
N ILE A 60 -10.60 1.19 4.64
CA ILE A 60 -9.82 0.22 3.85
C ILE A 60 -10.75 -0.83 3.22
N ALA A 61 -11.67 -1.41 4.00
CA ALA A 61 -12.64 -2.37 3.49
C ALA A 61 -13.55 -1.74 2.41
N LEU A 62 -14.00 -0.51 2.61
CA LEU A 62 -14.78 0.23 1.63
C LEU A 62 -13.97 0.52 0.35
N MET A 63 -12.69 0.86 0.48
CA MET A 63 -11.80 1.04 -0.67
C MET A 63 -11.64 -0.27 -1.44
N LEU A 64 -11.40 -1.40 -0.75
CA LEU A 64 -11.32 -2.72 -1.39
C LEU A 64 -12.64 -3.12 -2.07
N TYR A 65 -13.78 -2.80 -1.47
CA TYR A 65 -15.09 -3.01 -2.11
C TYR A 65 -15.23 -2.19 -3.39
N ARG A 66 -14.85 -0.90 -3.36
CA ARG A 66 -14.86 -0.03 -4.54
C ARG A 66 -13.96 -0.50 -5.68
N SER A 67 -12.93 -1.31 -5.41
CA SER A 67 -12.08 -1.86 -6.45
C SER A 67 -12.80 -2.86 -7.37
N VAL A 68 -13.84 -3.50 -6.87
CA VAL A 68 -14.66 -4.49 -7.60
C VAL A 68 -16.07 -3.97 -7.93
N GLU A 69 -16.53 -2.92 -7.28
CA GLU A 69 -17.85 -2.33 -7.46
C GLU A 69 -17.96 -1.62 -8.82
N ASN A 70 -19.04 -1.88 -9.55
CA ASN A 70 -19.29 -1.29 -10.87
C ASN A 70 -20.81 -1.09 -11.13
N PRO A 71 -21.50 -0.24 -10.35
CA PRO A 71 -22.95 -0.10 -10.43
C PRO A 71 -23.43 0.73 -11.64
N LEU A 72 -22.58 1.63 -12.17
CA LEU A 72 -22.99 2.68 -13.10
C LEU A 72 -23.73 2.17 -14.35
N ILE A 73 -23.23 1.09 -14.96
CA ILE A 73 -23.84 0.56 -16.19
C ILE A 73 -25.12 -0.18 -15.82
N ALA A 74 -25.11 -1.03 -14.78
CA ALA A 74 -26.29 -1.77 -14.34
C ALA A 74 -27.45 -0.87 -13.91
N GLU A 75 -27.17 0.26 -13.26
CA GLU A 75 -28.19 1.17 -12.72
C GLU A 75 -28.79 2.11 -13.79
N HIS A 76 -28.00 2.49 -14.78
CA HIS A 76 -28.40 3.53 -15.73
C HIS A 76 -28.61 3.05 -17.17
N MET A 77 -28.26 1.79 -17.47
CA MET A 77 -28.45 1.19 -18.79
C MET A 77 -29.24 -0.12 -18.69
N VAL A 78 -30.35 -0.09 -17.96
CA VAL A 78 -31.12 -1.28 -17.55
C VAL A 78 -31.67 -2.06 -18.76
N GLU A 79 -32.23 -1.36 -19.74
CA GLU A 79 -32.82 -2.01 -20.94
C GLU A 79 -31.70 -2.65 -21.79
N THR A 80 -30.58 -1.93 -21.95
CA THR A 80 -29.43 -2.41 -22.71
C THR A 80 -28.80 -3.63 -22.04
N VAL A 81 -28.59 -3.58 -20.71
CA VAL A 81 -28.01 -4.68 -19.93
C VAL A 81 -28.85 -5.95 -20.04
N ALA A 82 -30.17 -5.84 -19.92
CA ALA A 82 -31.08 -6.99 -20.01
C ALA A 82 -30.98 -7.74 -21.36
N ILE A 83 -30.82 -6.98 -22.46
CA ILE A 83 -30.67 -7.60 -23.79
C ILE A 83 -29.26 -8.18 -23.96
N LEU A 84 -28.21 -7.47 -23.50
CA LEU A 84 -26.83 -7.92 -23.63
C LEU A 84 -26.51 -9.14 -22.76
N GLU A 85 -27.27 -9.42 -21.70
CA GLU A 85 -27.09 -10.61 -20.88
C GLU A 85 -27.14 -11.90 -21.71
N ASN A 86 -28.12 -11.99 -22.63
CA ASN A 86 -28.35 -13.17 -23.48
C ASN A 86 -27.62 -13.11 -24.84
N TRP A 87 -26.87 -12.03 -25.11
CA TRP A 87 -26.14 -11.87 -26.37
C TRP A 87 -24.83 -12.69 -26.37
N ASP A 88 -24.58 -13.43 -27.47
CA ASP A 88 -23.49 -14.41 -27.58
C ASP A 88 -22.12 -13.83 -28.02
N VAL A 89 -22.04 -12.55 -28.25
CA VAL A 89 -20.80 -11.80 -28.63
C VAL A 89 -20.20 -12.22 -29.98
N LYS A 90 -20.94 -12.91 -30.86
CA LYS A 90 -20.43 -13.32 -32.18
C LYS A 90 -20.60 -12.26 -33.25
N GLU A 91 -21.71 -11.56 -33.22
CA GLU A 91 -22.06 -10.53 -34.20
C GLU A 91 -22.56 -9.27 -33.47
N VAL A 92 -22.57 -8.14 -34.17
CA VAL A 92 -23.13 -6.88 -33.66
C VAL A 92 -24.60 -7.11 -33.27
N PRO A 93 -25.03 -6.65 -32.08
CA PRO A 93 -26.37 -6.92 -31.56
C PRO A 93 -27.52 -6.56 -32.52
N SER A 94 -28.71 -7.09 -32.20
CA SER A 94 -29.93 -6.84 -32.94
C SER A 94 -30.40 -5.39 -32.82
N GLU A 95 -31.34 -5.00 -33.68
CA GLU A 95 -31.99 -3.67 -33.66
C GLU A 95 -32.60 -3.33 -32.30
N GLU A 96 -33.10 -4.34 -31.55
CA GLU A 96 -33.64 -4.17 -30.21
C GLU A 96 -32.61 -3.64 -29.21
N ALA A 97 -31.35 -4.10 -29.32
CA ALA A 97 -30.27 -3.60 -28.45
C ALA A 97 -29.91 -2.14 -28.73
N PHE A 98 -29.96 -1.73 -30.00
CA PHE A 98 -29.78 -0.33 -30.39
C PHE A 98 -30.93 0.56 -29.91
N ALA A 99 -32.16 0.06 -29.97
CA ALA A 99 -33.34 0.78 -29.47
C ALA A 99 -33.27 0.96 -27.94
N ALA A 100 -32.93 -0.12 -27.20
CA ALA A 100 -32.73 -0.08 -25.76
C ALA A 100 -31.61 0.91 -25.39
N LEU A 101 -30.47 0.84 -26.07
CA LEU A 101 -29.36 1.75 -25.85
C LEU A 101 -29.75 3.21 -26.10
N ALA A 102 -30.57 3.49 -27.15
CA ALA A 102 -31.07 4.83 -27.41
C ALA A 102 -31.91 5.35 -26.24
N ASN A 103 -32.83 4.54 -25.72
CA ASN A 103 -33.69 4.87 -24.58
C ASN A 103 -32.86 5.15 -23.32
N ASP A 104 -31.92 4.24 -22.97
CA ASP A 104 -31.06 4.37 -21.81
C ASP A 104 -30.17 5.63 -21.90
N LEU A 105 -29.56 5.91 -23.05
CA LEU A 105 -28.72 7.10 -23.24
C LEU A 105 -29.55 8.40 -23.14
N VAL A 106 -30.79 8.42 -23.63
CA VAL A 106 -31.70 9.56 -23.48
C VAL A 106 -32.07 9.74 -21.99
N ALA A 107 -32.37 8.67 -21.27
CA ALA A 107 -32.69 8.71 -19.87
C ALA A 107 -31.47 9.18 -19.04
N ALA A 108 -30.27 8.59 -19.28
CA ALA A 108 -29.02 8.98 -18.62
C ALA A 108 -28.64 10.45 -18.88
N ARG A 109 -29.02 11.00 -20.06
CA ARG A 109 -28.81 12.42 -20.33
C ARG A 109 -29.77 13.31 -19.53
N LYS A 110 -31.04 12.93 -19.38
CA LYS A 110 -32.02 13.68 -18.56
C LYS A 110 -31.59 13.72 -17.10
N THR A 111 -31.07 12.64 -16.57
CA THR A 111 -30.55 12.54 -15.20
C THR A 111 -29.13 13.14 -15.02
N ARG A 112 -28.47 13.58 -16.07
CA ARG A 112 -27.08 14.09 -16.14
C ARG A 112 -26.01 13.03 -15.79
N GLU A 113 -26.33 11.76 -15.84
CA GLU A 113 -25.40 10.65 -15.53
C GLU A 113 -24.60 10.17 -16.74
N ILE A 114 -24.99 10.56 -17.97
CA ILE A 114 -24.32 10.15 -19.22
C ILE A 114 -22.80 10.43 -19.21
N GLY A 115 -22.35 11.51 -18.54
CA GLY A 115 -20.94 11.85 -18.43
C GLY A 115 -20.14 10.84 -17.59
N LYS A 116 -20.74 10.31 -16.54
CA LYS A 116 -20.11 9.28 -15.68
C LYS A 116 -20.03 7.94 -16.41
N ILE A 117 -21.13 7.53 -17.08
CA ILE A 117 -21.20 6.32 -17.91
C ILE A 117 -20.13 6.38 -19.01
N ALA A 118 -20.09 7.49 -19.76
CA ALA A 118 -19.12 7.69 -20.82
C ALA A 118 -17.67 7.66 -20.33
N THR A 119 -17.39 8.22 -19.16
CA THR A 119 -16.06 8.18 -18.54
C THR A 119 -15.70 6.76 -18.11
N ARG A 120 -16.64 6.01 -17.53
CA ARG A 120 -16.41 4.62 -17.11
C ARG A 120 -16.07 3.72 -18.30
N LEU A 121 -16.82 3.81 -19.38
CA LEU A 121 -16.57 3.07 -20.62
C LEU A 121 -15.24 3.47 -21.27
N ASN A 122 -14.89 4.75 -21.21
CA ASN A 122 -13.64 5.26 -21.78
C ASN A 122 -12.37 4.78 -21.01
N PHE A 123 -12.49 4.36 -19.75
CA PHE A 123 -11.38 3.74 -19.03
C PHE A 123 -11.02 2.37 -19.60
N GLU A 124 -11.98 1.62 -20.15
CA GLU A 124 -11.74 0.33 -20.79
C GLU A 124 -11.34 0.48 -22.26
N THR A 125 -12.08 1.28 -22.98
CA THR A 125 -11.87 1.49 -24.44
C THR A 125 -11.74 2.99 -24.68
N PRO A 126 -10.50 3.50 -24.90
CA PRO A 126 -10.25 4.92 -25.20
C PRO A 126 -11.05 5.40 -26.40
N GLY A 127 -11.64 6.59 -26.30
CA GLY A 127 -12.48 7.17 -27.35
C GLY A 127 -13.99 7.03 -27.11
N LEU A 128 -14.45 6.03 -26.36
CA LEU A 128 -15.89 5.80 -26.11
C LEU A 128 -16.57 6.97 -25.40
N ARG A 129 -15.84 7.82 -24.66
CA ARG A 129 -16.44 9.01 -24.05
C ARG A 129 -17.10 9.92 -25.09
N SER A 130 -16.44 10.18 -26.21
CA SER A 130 -16.98 11.02 -27.28
C SER A 130 -18.16 10.35 -28.02
N VAL A 131 -18.05 9.03 -28.20
CA VAL A 131 -19.10 8.21 -28.86
C VAL A 131 -20.36 8.25 -28.00
N ILE A 132 -20.30 7.87 -26.74
CA ILE A 132 -21.45 7.82 -25.81
C ILE A 132 -22.11 9.21 -25.66
N THR A 133 -21.29 10.23 -25.32
CA THR A 133 -21.84 11.59 -25.12
C THR A 133 -22.39 12.21 -26.38
N GLY A 134 -21.79 11.93 -27.54
CA GLY A 134 -22.26 12.38 -28.87
C GLY A 134 -23.57 11.71 -29.24
N THR A 135 -23.61 10.38 -29.14
CA THR A 135 -24.82 9.58 -29.45
C THR A 135 -25.98 9.98 -28.55
N GLY A 136 -25.78 10.12 -27.24
CA GLY A 136 -26.85 10.53 -26.34
C GLY A 136 -27.41 11.92 -26.56
N ARG A 137 -26.68 12.80 -27.28
CA ARG A 137 -27.22 14.09 -27.74
C ARG A 137 -28.17 13.95 -28.92
N LYS A 138 -27.94 12.98 -29.81
CA LYS A 138 -28.69 12.80 -31.04
C LYS A 138 -29.77 11.74 -30.93
N ALA A 139 -29.60 10.72 -30.08
CA ALA A 139 -30.52 9.61 -29.91
C ALA A 139 -31.96 10.03 -29.63
N ALA A 140 -32.17 11.14 -28.90
CA ALA A 140 -33.51 11.70 -28.65
C ALA A 140 -34.28 12.15 -29.91
N ARG A 141 -33.61 12.25 -31.04
CA ARG A 141 -34.22 12.69 -32.33
C ARG A 141 -34.32 11.56 -33.34
N TRP A 142 -33.81 10.37 -32.98
CA TRP A 142 -33.81 9.20 -33.85
C TRP A 142 -35.07 8.36 -33.66
N GLY A 143 -35.46 7.68 -34.73
CA GLY A 143 -36.50 6.67 -34.76
C GLY A 143 -36.02 5.41 -35.47
N PRO A 144 -36.80 4.32 -35.47
CA PRO A 144 -36.42 3.10 -36.18
C PRO A 144 -36.16 3.34 -37.67
N PRO A 145 -35.16 2.66 -38.27
CA PRO A 145 -34.21 1.73 -37.67
C PRO A 145 -33.05 2.44 -36.95
N PHE A 146 -32.78 2.07 -35.68
CA PHE A 146 -31.77 2.69 -34.89
C PHE A 146 -30.35 2.25 -35.28
N LYS A 147 -30.13 0.95 -35.58
CA LYS A 147 -28.82 0.36 -35.92
C LYS A 147 -28.11 1.15 -37.02
N GLU A 148 -28.80 1.44 -38.11
CA GLU A 148 -28.23 2.20 -39.23
C GLU A 148 -27.85 3.63 -38.83
N GLN A 149 -28.68 4.28 -38.05
CA GLN A 149 -28.42 5.65 -37.58
C GLN A 149 -27.26 5.75 -36.58
N PHE A 150 -27.10 4.77 -35.68
CA PHE A 150 -25.97 4.68 -34.78
C PHE A 150 -24.66 4.51 -35.56
N ILE A 151 -24.61 3.53 -36.49
CA ILE A 151 -23.42 3.22 -37.28
C ILE A 151 -23.08 4.38 -38.23
N ALA A 152 -24.07 4.98 -38.87
CA ALA A 152 -23.89 6.16 -39.75
C ALA A 152 -23.35 7.37 -38.97
N TYR A 153 -23.75 7.53 -37.71
CA TYR A 153 -23.28 8.63 -36.89
C TYR A 153 -21.87 8.38 -36.33
N ARG A 154 -21.58 7.15 -35.90
CA ARG A 154 -20.31 6.71 -35.34
C ARG A 154 -20.04 5.26 -35.71
N SER A 155 -18.98 5.03 -36.49
CA SER A 155 -18.61 3.70 -36.97
C SER A 155 -18.28 2.71 -35.83
N GLU A 156 -17.84 3.21 -34.67
CA GLU A 156 -17.53 2.44 -33.49
C GLU A 156 -18.72 1.61 -32.97
N TRP A 157 -19.97 2.01 -33.28
CA TRP A 157 -21.16 1.23 -32.99
C TRP A 157 -21.34 -0.03 -33.85
N GLY A 158 -20.64 -0.09 -34.99
CA GLY A 158 -20.52 -1.29 -35.81
C GLY A 158 -19.42 -2.26 -35.35
N GLU A 159 -18.62 -1.87 -34.36
CA GLU A 159 -17.53 -2.69 -33.83
C GLU A 159 -18.02 -3.59 -32.70
N LEU A 160 -17.63 -4.87 -32.76
CA LEU A 160 -17.97 -5.87 -31.75
C LEU A 160 -17.38 -5.51 -30.36
N GLU A 161 -16.17 -4.92 -30.34
CA GLU A 161 -15.47 -4.51 -29.11
C GLU A 161 -16.25 -3.48 -28.28
N THR A 162 -16.95 -2.54 -28.94
CA THR A 162 -17.78 -1.53 -28.26
C THR A 162 -18.90 -2.19 -27.46
N TRP A 163 -19.60 -3.15 -28.04
CA TRP A 163 -20.68 -3.89 -27.40
C TRP A 163 -20.17 -4.91 -26.36
N ALA A 164 -19.04 -5.57 -26.66
CA ALA A 164 -18.39 -6.44 -25.72
C ALA A 164 -17.93 -5.68 -24.45
N THR A 165 -17.46 -4.44 -24.61
CA THR A 165 -17.12 -3.56 -23.47
C THR A 165 -18.36 -3.21 -22.63
N LEU A 166 -19.49 -2.90 -23.26
CA LEU A 166 -20.76 -2.68 -22.55
C LEU A 166 -21.19 -3.92 -21.77
N LYS A 167 -21.14 -5.11 -22.39
CA LYS A 167 -21.47 -6.38 -21.74
C LYS A 167 -20.54 -6.68 -20.58
N ARG A 168 -19.22 -6.51 -20.73
CA ARG A 168 -18.22 -6.75 -19.66
C ARG A 168 -18.44 -5.85 -18.43
N LEU A 169 -18.93 -4.65 -18.66
CA LEU A 169 -19.19 -3.68 -17.59
C LEU A 169 -20.64 -3.70 -17.08
N SER A 170 -21.50 -4.57 -17.62
CA SER A 170 -22.88 -4.74 -17.13
C SER A 170 -22.97 -5.29 -15.70
N PRO A 171 -22.12 -6.25 -15.24
CA PRO A 171 -22.20 -6.73 -13.88
C PRO A 171 -21.87 -5.65 -12.84
N THR A 172 -22.57 -5.69 -11.71
CA THR A 172 -22.34 -4.79 -10.56
C THR A 172 -21.01 -5.05 -9.85
N ILE A 173 -20.43 -6.23 -10.04
CA ILE A 173 -19.12 -6.62 -9.50
C ILE A 173 -18.25 -7.03 -10.68
N THR A 174 -17.04 -6.48 -10.75
CA THR A 174 -16.09 -6.74 -11.83
C THR A 174 -14.66 -6.88 -11.30
N THR A 175 -13.87 -7.72 -11.96
CA THR A 175 -12.41 -7.87 -11.69
C THR A 175 -11.55 -7.06 -12.64
N VAL A 176 -12.15 -6.31 -13.56
CA VAL A 176 -11.47 -5.57 -14.63
C VAL A 176 -10.42 -4.59 -14.08
N ASN A 177 -10.70 -3.92 -12.95
CA ASN A 177 -9.74 -3.02 -12.33
C ASN A 177 -8.47 -3.75 -11.83
N TYR A 178 -8.61 -4.98 -11.33
CA TYR A 178 -7.45 -5.80 -10.91
C TYR A 178 -6.67 -6.31 -12.12
N LEU A 179 -7.35 -6.68 -13.21
CA LEU A 179 -6.67 -7.05 -14.46
C LEU A 179 -5.88 -5.86 -15.01
N ALA A 180 -6.50 -4.69 -15.07
CA ALA A 180 -5.82 -3.46 -15.49
C ALA A 180 -4.62 -3.12 -14.59
N ALA A 181 -4.74 -3.33 -13.28
CA ALA A 181 -3.65 -3.09 -12.31
C ALA A 181 -2.44 -4.01 -12.48
N VAL A 182 -2.56 -5.10 -13.25
CA VAL A 182 -1.46 -6.01 -13.63
C VAL A 182 -1.21 -6.02 -15.14
N ASP A 183 -1.53 -4.92 -15.82
CA ASP A 183 -1.35 -4.72 -17.26
C ASP A 183 -2.03 -5.80 -18.13
N ARG A 184 -3.23 -6.24 -17.71
CA ARG A 184 -4.05 -7.21 -18.42
C ARG A 184 -5.43 -6.66 -18.71
N LYS A 185 -6.05 -7.16 -19.81
CA LYS A 185 -7.43 -6.85 -20.17
C LYS A 185 -8.16 -8.11 -20.62
N LEU A 186 -9.49 -8.05 -20.68
CA LEU A 186 -10.28 -9.08 -21.32
C LEU A 186 -10.44 -8.73 -22.80
N ASN A 187 -10.24 -9.72 -23.68
CA ASN A 187 -10.58 -9.57 -25.11
C ASN A 187 -12.10 -9.72 -25.33
N VAL A 188 -12.53 -9.64 -26.58
CA VAL A 188 -13.95 -9.78 -26.98
C VAL A 188 -14.54 -11.12 -26.52
N GLU A 189 -13.74 -12.19 -26.54
CA GLU A 189 -14.13 -13.54 -26.16
C GLU A 189 -14.14 -13.78 -24.65
N GLY A 190 -13.72 -12.79 -23.83
CA GLY A 190 -13.62 -12.93 -22.37
C GLY A 190 -12.34 -13.58 -21.87
N ASN A 191 -11.34 -13.81 -22.73
CA ASN A 191 -10.03 -14.34 -22.33
C ASN A 191 -9.14 -13.21 -21.80
N VAL A 192 -8.33 -13.53 -20.80
CA VAL A 192 -7.34 -12.61 -20.24
C VAL A 192 -6.17 -12.48 -21.21
N VAL A 193 -5.97 -11.30 -21.76
CA VAL A 193 -4.85 -10.97 -22.65
C VAL A 193 -4.02 -9.84 -22.06
N GLN A 194 -2.78 -9.74 -22.51
CA GLN A 194 -1.88 -8.66 -22.13
C GLN A 194 -2.30 -7.37 -22.85
N ILE A 195 -2.18 -6.23 -22.18
CA ILE A 195 -2.38 -4.91 -22.80
C ILE A 195 -1.20 -4.66 -23.75
N ASP A 196 -1.42 -3.86 -24.80
CA ASP A 196 -0.36 -3.48 -25.74
C ASP A 196 0.85 -2.89 -25.00
N GLU A 197 2.06 -3.25 -25.42
CA GLU A 197 3.32 -2.89 -24.73
C GLU A 197 3.44 -1.40 -24.40
N ASN A 198 2.94 -0.53 -25.28
CA ASN A 198 2.98 0.92 -25.07
C ASN A 198 2.11 1.41 -23.89
N TYR A 199 1.20 0.60 -23.39
CA TYR A 199 0.27 0.93 -22.30
C TYR A 199 0.55 0.11 -21.02
N GLN A 200 1.56 -0.76 -21.03
CA GLN A 200 1.98 -1.52 -19.84
C GLN A 200 2.84 -0.63 -18.94
N ILE A 201 2.28 -0.23 -17.83
CA ILE A 201 2.98 0.68 -16.91
C ILE A 201 2.94 0.22 -15.45
N TYR A 202 1.93 -0.56 -15.05
CA TYR A 202 1.70 -0.83 -13.62
C TYR A 202 2.65 -1.88 -13.07
N VAL A 203 2.90 -2.97 -13.80
CA VAL A 203 3.83 -4.02 -13.37
C VAL A 203 5.24 -3.43 -13.22
N ASP A 204 5.70 -2.64 -14.19
CA ASP A 204 6.99 -1.96 -14.11
C ASP A 204 7.07 -1.00 -12.92
N LEU A 205 5.98 -0.26 -12.65
CA LEU A 205 5.92 0.63 -11.50
C LEU A 205 5.93 -0.13 -10.16
N PHE A 206 5.28 -1.29 -10.06
CA PHE A 206 5.39 -2.15 -8.88
C PHE A 206 6.81 -2.63 -8.66
N MET A 207 7.47 -3.13 -9.71
CA MET A 207 8.87 -3.60 -9.63
C MET A 207 9.82 -2.45 -9.29
N ARG A 208 9.64 -1.29 -9.91
CA ARG A 208 10.41 -0.08 -9.63
C ARG A 208 10.21 0.38 -8.18
N THR A 209 8.97 0.38 -7.69
CA THR A 209 8.65 0.74 -6.31
C THR A 209 9.34 -0.19 -5.31
N ALA A 210 9.27 -1.49 -5.54
CA ALA A 210 9.96 -2.47 -4.70
C ALA A 210 11.48 -2.25 -4.70
N TRP A 211 12.07 -2.09 -5.88
CA TRP A 211 13.51 -1.87 -6.04
C TRP A 211 13.98 -0.58 -5.37
N MET A 212 13.30 0.54 -5.63
CA MET A 212 13.64 1.83 -5.01
C MET A 212 13.49 1.78 -3.48
N SER A 213 12.45 1.12 -2.97
CA SER A 213 12.26 0.95 -1.53
C SER A 213 13.38 0.11 -0.89
N ILE A 214 13.86 -0.92 -1.59
CA ILE A 214 15.04 -1.70 -1.14
C ILE A 214 16.28 -0.82 -1.13
N LEU A 215 16.55 -0.04 -2.19
CA LEU A 215 17.70 0.85 -2.26
C LEU A 215 17.69 1.90 -1.14
N VAL A 216 16.55 2.53 -0.90
CA VAL A 216 16.38 3.51 0.18
C VAL A 216 16.62 2.85 1.54
N THR A 217 16.06 1.65 1.76
CA THR A 217 16.25 0.90 3.02
C THR A 217 17.72 0.55 3.23
N LEU A 218 18.40 0.07 2.20
CA LEU A 218 19.82 -0.27 2.26
C LEU A 218 20.67 0.98 2.54
N ALA A 219 20.40 2.08 1.85
CA ALA A 219 21.08 3.35 2.09
C ALA A 219 20.85 3.85 3.53
N CYS A 220 19.62 3.72 4.05
CA CYS A 220 19.31 4.06 5.45
C CYS A 220 20.06 3.15 6.45
N VAL A 221 20.27 1.86 6.15
CA VAL A 221 21.08 0.97 7.00
C VAL A 221 22.54 1.42 6.99
N ILE A 222 23.11 1.63 5.80
CA ILE A 222 24.52 2.00 5.64
C ILE A 222 24.83 3.31 6.37
N LEU A 223 23.97 4.31 6.25
CA LEU A 223 24.15 5.63 6.91
C LEU A 223 23.69 5.60 8.37
N GLY A 224 22.59 4.94 8.66
CA GLY A 224 21.97 4.90 9.99
C GLY A 224 22.74 4.08 11.01
N PHE A 225 23.37 2.97 10.56
CA PHE A 225 24.12 2.08 11.47
C PHE A 225 25.29 2.81 12.17
N PRO A 226 26.22 3.50 11.46
CA PRO A 226 27.29 4.23 12.11
C PRO A 226 26.79 5.40 12.97
N ILE A 227 25.73 6.08 12.56
CA ILE A 227 25.09 7.15 13.34
C ILE A 227 24.53 6.59 14.66
N ALA A 228 23.75 5.50 14.59
CA ALA A 228 23.17 4.86 15.76
C ALA A 228 24.24 4.29 16.71
N TYR A 229 25.31 3.71 16.16
CA TYR A 229 26.46 3.22 16.93
C TYR A 229 27.15 4.37 17.68
N MET A 230 27.41 5.49 17.00
CA MET A 230 28.00 6.66 17.62
C MET A 230 27.10 7.20 18.75
N LEU A 231 25.80 7.32 18.51
CA LEU A 231 24.83 7.76 19.53
C LEU A 231 24.79 6.83 20.73
N ALA A 232 24.85 5.50 20.52
CA ALA A 232 24.84 4.52 21.60
C ALA A 232 26.12 4.52 22.44
N SER A 233 27.27 4.85 21.83
CA SER A 233 28.59 4.79 22.45
C SER A 233 28.97 6.08 23.20
N LEU A 234 28.37 7.22 22.85
CA LEU A 234 28.69 8.51 23.45
C LEU A 234 28.03 8.71 24.82
N PRO A 235 28.63 9.60 25.70
CA PRO A 235 28.00 10.06 26.92
C PRO A 235 26.63 10.65 26.68
N LEU A 236 25.71 10.50 27.62
CA LEU A 236 24.29 10.84 27.46
C LEU A 236 24.05 12.28 26.96
N ARG A 237 24.84 13.25 27.47
CA ARG A 237 24.71 14.66 27.08
C ARG A 237 25.02 14.87 25.59
N GLN A 238 26.09 14.26 25.08
CA GLN A 238 26.49 14.39 23.67
C GLN A 238 25.57 13.59 22.77
N SER A 239 25.18 12.36 23.19
CA SER A 239 24.20 11.53 22.49
C SER A 239 22.86 12.27 22.30
N ASN A 240 22.34 12.90 23.35
CA ASN A 240 21.08 13.65 23.25
C ASN A 240 21.17 14.85 22.29
N MET A 241 22.28 15.57 22.30
CA MET A 241 22.50 16.69 21.39
C MET A 241 22.54 16.23 19.92
N LEU A 242 23.25 15.14 19.64
CA LEU A 242 23.28 14.55 18.29
C LEU A 242 21.94 13.92 17.89
N MET A 243 21.20 13.35 18.85
CA MET A 243 19.85 12.85 18.60
C MET A 243 18.91 13.96 18.17
N ILE A 244 18.99 15.16 18.77
CA ILE A 244 18.23 16.33 18.33
C ILE A 244 18.56 16.66 16.86
N LEU A 245 19.83 16.62 16.47
CA LEU A 245 20.24 16.87 15.10
C LEU A 245 19.68 15.84 14.12
N VAL A 246 19.65 14.54 14.48
CA VAL A 246 19.04 13.47 13.69
C VAL A 246 17.53 13.68 13.54
N LEU A 247 16.87 14.17 14.60
CA LEU A 247 15.41 14.40 14.61
C LEU A 247 15.00 15.77 14.06
N LEU A 248 15.94 16.70 13.87
CA LEU A 248 15.67 18.06 13.38
C LEU A 248 14.81 18.07 12.09
N PRO A 249 15.02 17.17 11.12
CA PRO A 249 14.15 17.09 9.95
C PRO A 249 12.66 16.91 10.27
N PHE A 250 12.28 16.31 11.39
CA PHE A 250 10.86 16.14 11.74
C PHE A 250 10.15 17.45 12.10
N TRP A 251 10.88 18.48 12.51
CA TRP A 251 10.30 19.78 12.82
C TRP A 251 10.09 20.66 11.60
N THR A 252 10.58 20.24 10.43
CA THR A 252 10.32 20.91 9.16
C THR A 252 9.17 20.24 8.41
N SER A 253 8.36 21.01 7.67
CA SER A 253 7.30 20.44 6.87
C SER A 253 7.88 19.57 5.75
N LEU A 254 7.15 18.52 5.35
CA LEU A 254 7.56 17.63 4.28
C LEU A 254 7.77 18.38 2.95
N LEU A 255 6.88 19.32 2.62
CA LEU A 255 6.97 20.11 1.39
C LEU A 255 8.23 20.98 1.39
N VAL A 256 8.51 21.70 2.49
CA VAL A 256 9.71 22.53 2.61
C VAL A 256 10.97 21.68 2.44
N ARG A 257 11.02 20.52 3.05
CA ARG A 257 12.15 19.59 2.94
C ARG A 257 12.31 19.08 1.51
N THR A 258 11.22 18.69 0.85
CA THR A 258 11.28 18.20 -0.52
C THR A 258 11.65 19.31 -1.51
N THR A 259 11.15 20.53 -1.33
CA THR A 259 11.56 21.69 -2.15
C THR A 259 13.02 22.08 -1.93
N SER A 260 13.54 21.94 -0.72
CA SER A 260 14.99 22.11 -0.46
C SER A 260 15.80 21.09 -1.26
N TRP A 261 15.35 19.83 -1.35
CA TRP A 261 16.00 18.82 -2.19
C TRP A 261 15.96 19.19 -3.67
N ILE A 262 14.88 19.81 -4.17
CA ILE A 262 14.83 20.30 -5.55
C ILE A 262 15.99 21.26 -5.80
N VAL A 263 16.22 22.22 -4.89
CA VAL A 263 17.32 23.21 -5.03
C VAL A 263 18.70 22.55 -4.91
N LEU A 264 18.86 21.62 -3.97
CA LEU A 264 20.14 20.92 -3.74
C LEU A 264 20.57 20.04 -4.91
N LEU A 265 19.61 19.35 -5.56
CA LEU A 265 19.83 18.36 -6.60
C LEU A 265 19.88 18.96 -8.01
N GLN A 266 19.61 20.27 -8.20
CA GLN A 266 19.69 20.90 -9.51
C GLN A 266 21.10 20.77 -10.11
N THR A 267 21.20 20.79 -11.44
CA THR A 267 22.48 20.71 -12.16
C THR A 267 23.43 21.87 -11.73
N GLN A 268 22.87 23.02 -11.50
CA GLN A 268 23.62 24.20 -10.92
C GLN A 268 23.30 24.34 -9.42
N GLY A 269 23.06 23.23 -8.72
CA GLY A 269 22.74 23.22 -7.30
C GLY A 269 23.94 22.94 -6.42
N VAL A 270 23.74 23.16 -5.11
CA VAL A 270 24.78 23.09 -4.08
C VAL A 270 25.58 21.78 -4.08
N LEU A 271 24.95 20.63 -4.39
CA LEU A 271 25.67 19.35 -4.42
C LEU A 271 26.66 19.28 -5.58
N ASN A 272 26.28 19.74 -6.76
CA ASN A 272 27.21 19.81 -7.89
C ASN A 272 28.32 20.85 -7.63
N ASP A 273 27.99 22.00 -7.06
CA ASP A 273 28.98 23.01 -6.70
C ASP A 273 30.01 22.48 -5.70
N LEU A 274 29.55 21.70 -4.70
CA LEU A 274 30.42 21.03 -3.73
C LEU A 274 31.35 20.02 -4.38
N MET A 275 30.81 19.18 -5.30
CA MET A 275 31.60 18.18 -6.02
C MET A 275 32.65 18.81 -6.95
N VAL A 276 32.33 19.95 -7.59
CA VAL A 276 33.27 20.73 -8.39
C VAL A 276 34.34 21.35 -7.48
N TRP A 277 33.94 21.93 -6.35
CA TRP A 277 34.87 22.57 -5.39
C TRP A 277 35.87 21.56 -4.78
N VAL A 278 35.41 20.35 -4.46
CA VAL A 278 36.28 19.26 -3.94
C VAL A 278 37.11 18.63 -5.07
N GLY A 279 36.85 18.92 -6.35
CA GLY A 279 37.57 18.36 -7.49
C GLY A 279 37.15 16.94 -7.89
N ILE A 280 35.97 16.48 -7.46
CA ILE A 280 35.44 15.18 -7.85
C ILE A 280 34.94 15.18 -9.29
N ILE A 281 34.33 16.28 -9.74
CA ILE A 281 33.86 16.49 -11.11
C ILE A 281 34.33 17.87 -11.64
N ASN A 282 34.39 18.01 -12.95
CA ASN A 282 34.62 19.32 -13.59
C ASN A 282 33.28 20.04 -13.81
N ASP A 283 33.34 21.37 -13.93
CA ASP A 283 32.14 22.19 -14.15
C ASP A 283 31.33 21.80 -15.40
N ALA A 284 32.01 21.30 -16.44
CA ALA A 284 31.39 20.79 -17.66
C ALA A 284 30.74 19.40 -17.50
N GLN A 285 31.01 18.71 -16.40
CA GLN A 285 30.54 17.33 -16.11
C GLN A 285 29.52 17.27 -14.97
N ARG A 286 28.78 18.35 -14.75
CA ARG A 286 27.75 18.39 -13.73
C ARG A 286 26.72 17.32 -13.97
N ILE A 287 26.33 16.62 -12.89
CA ILE A 287 25.42 15.48 -12.93
C ILE A 287 23.99 15.96 -12.74
N GLN A 288 23.08 15.50 -13.58
CA GLN A 288 21.65 15.72 -13.37
C GLN A 288 21.14 14.79 -12.26
N LEU A 289 21.06 15.29 -11.03
CA LEU A 289 20.59 14.53 -9.86
C LEU A 289 19.09 14.72 -9.59
N ILE A 290 18.43 15.67 -10.27
CA ILE A 290 17.00 15.94 -10.14
C ILE A 290 16.21 15.34 -11.30
N PHE A 291 14.93 15.07 -11.07
CA PHE A 291 13.97 14.49 -12.01
C PHE A 291 14.37 13.10 -12.53
N ASN A 292 14.93 12.28 -11.63
CA ASN A 292 15.30 10.89 -11.90
C ASN A 292 15.16 10.01 -10.65
N ALA A 293 15.32 8.69 -10.83
CA ALA A 293 15.27 7.72 -9.75
C ALA A 293 16.33 7.96 -8.67
N GLN A 294 17.54 8.41 -9.05
CA GLN A 294 18.64 8.65 -8.11
C GLN A 294 18.30 9.78 -7.14
N GLY A 295 17.78 10.91 -7.65
CA GLY A 295 17.33 12.04 -6.82
C GLY A 295 16.23 11.62 -5.85
N THR A 296 15.30 10.78 -6.30
CA THR A 296 14.26 10.23 -5.43
C THR A 296 14.86 9.39 -4.29
N VAL A 297 15.78 8.47 -4.60
CA VAL A 297 16.44 7.63 -3.58
C VAL A 297 17.22 8.49 -2.58
N ILE A 298 17.98 9.49 -3.03
CA ILE A 298 18.75 10.39 -2.15
C ILE A 298 17.82 11.15 -1.21
N ALA A 299 16.79 11.80 -1.75
CA ALA A 299 15.86 12.60 -0.97
C ALA A 299 15.07 11.73 0.03
N MET A 300 14.56 10.57 -0.41
CA MET A 300 13.84 9.63 0.46
C MET A 300 14.73 9.05 1.54
N THR A 301 16.00 8.76 1.25
CA THR A 301 16.95 8.25 2.24
C THR A 301 17.11 9.24 3.39
N GLN A 302 17.34 10.53 3.09
CA GLN A 302 17.46 11.54 4.14
C GLN A 302 16.17 11.70 4.96
N ILE A 303 15.01 11.64 4.30
CA ILE A 303 13.71 11.77 4.97
C ILE A 303 13.44 10.58 5.91
N LEU A 304 13.80 9.37 5.48
CA LEU A 304 13.52 8.13 6.20
C LEU A 304 14.65 7.69 7.15
N LEU A 305 15.83 8.32 7.07
CA LEU A 305 16.99 8.00 7.91
C LEU A 305 16.69 7.98 9.42
N PRO A 306 15.95 8.94 10.01
CA PRO A 306 15.62 8.90 11.43
C PRO A 306 14.82 7.66 11.84
N PHE A 307 13.95 7.15 10.96
CA PHE A 307 13.17 5.94 11.21
C PHE A 307 14.03 4.66 11.24
N MET A 308 15.21 4.70 10.65
CA MET A 308 16.23 3.65 10.78
C MET A 308 17.05 3.84 12.05
N VAL A 309 17.49 5.07 12.34
CA VAL A 309 18.38 5.37 13.45
C VAL A 309 17.74 5.08 14.80
N LEU A 310 16.45 5.41 14.99
CA LEU A 310 15.76 5.27 16.27
C LEU A 310 15.66 3.80 16.76
N PRO A 311 15.17 2.83 15.98
CA PRO A 311 15.15 1.43 16.39
C PRO A 311 16.55 0.86 16.62
N LEU A 312 17.51 1.20 15.74
CA LEU A 312 18.90 0.80 15.88
C LEU A 312 19.50 1.32 17.19
N TYR A 313 19.38 2.61 17.46
CA TYR A 313 19.85 3.22 18.70
C TYR A 313 19.23 2.58 19.93
N SER A 314 17.92 2.34 19.91
CA SER A 314 17.20 1.73 21.03
C SER A 314 17.79 0.35 21.39
N VAL A 315 18.03 -0.51 20.40
CA VAL A 315 18.62 -1.84 20.60
C VAL A 315 20.10 -1.72 20.98
N MET A 316 20.87 -0.90 20.26
CA MET A 316 22.31 -0.74 20.54
C MET A 316 22.59 -0.23 21.96
N LYS A 317 21.71 0.62 22.49
CA LYS A 317 21.83 1.16 23.86
C LYS A 317 21.62 0.11 24.94
N THR A 318 20.92 -0.97 24.67
CA THR A 318 20.70 -2.07 25.62
C THR A 318 21.81 -3.11 25.62
N ILE A 319 22.73 -3.09 24.63
CA ILE A 319 23.85 -4.06 24.58
C ILE A 319 24.90 -3.72 25.64
N PRO A 320 25.16 -4.65 26.61
CA PRO A 320 26.14 -4.37 27.67
C PRO A 320 27.58 -4.28 27.11
N PRO A 321 28.36 -3.27 27.51
CA PRO A 321 29.77 -3.17 27.08
C PRO A 321 30.63 -4.38 27.53
N SER A 322 30.16 -5.14 28.49
CA SER A 322 30.82 -6.37 28.96
C SER A 322 30.95 -7.45 27.89
N TYR A 323 30.03 -7.50 26.90
CA TYR A 323 30.08 -8.48 25.81
C TYR A 323 31.33 -8.29 24.94
N LEU A 324 31.64 -7.06 24.56
CA LEU A 324 32.84 -6.74 23.78
C LEU A 324 34.12 -7.02 24.63
N ARG A 325 34.14 -6.61 25.91
CA ARG A 325 35.27 -6.86 26.81
C ARG A 325 35.51 -8.35 27.03
N ALA A 326 34.47 -9.16 27.18
CA ALA A 326 34.60 -10.60 27.31
C ALA A 326 35.20 -11.23 26.04
N ALA A 327 34.75 -10.81 24.84
CA ALA A 327 35.32 -11.27 23.59
C ALA A 327 36.82 -10.90 23.45
N GLU A 328 37.19 -9.68 23.82
CA GLU A 328 38.58 -9.22 23.85
C GLU A 328 39.45 -10.02 24.87
N SER A 329 38.89 -10.33 26.02
CA SER A 329 39.56 -11.16 27.06
C SER A 329 39.80 -12.60 26.59
N LEU A 330 38.95 -13.12 25.70
CA LEU A 330 39.09 -14.41 25.03
C LEU A 330 40.04 -14.36 23.79
N GLY A 331 40.74 -13.24 23.59
CA GLY A 331 41.74 -13.09 22.53
C GLY A 331 41.17 -12.55 21.19
N ALA A 332 39.90 -12.14 21.11
CA ALA A 332 39.38 -11.54 19.90
C ALA A 332 39.92 -10.11 19.70
N HIS A 333 40.46 -9.81 18.52
CA HIS A 333 40.78 -8.45 18.14
C HIS A 333 39.50 -7.57 18.07
N ARG A 334 39.58 -6.29 18.38
CA ARG A 334 38.44 -5.34 18.46
C ARG A 334 37.51 -5.41 17.25
N PHE A 335 38.08 -5.47 16.05
CA PHE A 335 37.30 -5.58 14.80
C PHE A 335 36.51 -6.91 14.72
N LEU A 336 37.14 -8.02 15.16
CA LEU A 336 36.49 -9.32 15.19
C LEU A 336 35.39 -9.38 16.26
N ALA A 337 35.64 -8.82 17.46
CA ALA A 337 34.65 -8.70 18.52
C ALA A 337 33.43 -7.85 18.05
N PHE A 338 33.68 -6.74 17.34
CA PHE A 338 32.62 -5.93 16.79
C PHE A 338 31.74 -6.73 15.80
N TRP A 339 32.32 -7.38 14.77
CA TRP A 339 31.58 -8.10 13.76
C TRP A 339 30.93 -9.39 14.23
N ARG A 340 31.59 -10.15 15.15
CA ARG A 340 31.09 -11.45 15.62
C ARG A 340 30.21 -11.37 16.86
N VAL A 341 30.34 -10.32 17.66
CA VAL A 341 29.60 -10.19 18.91
C VAL A 341 28.64 -9.01 18.86
N TYR A 342 29.10 -7.80 18.53
CA TYR A 342 28.26 -6.60 18.58
C TYR A 342 27.22 -6.56 17.46
N VAL A 343 27.65 -6.71 16.21
CA VAL A 343 26.74 -6.64 15.05
C VAL A 343 25.60 -7.66 15.13
N PRO A 344 25.82 -8.95 15.47
CA PRO A 344 24.70 -9.90 15.61
C PRO A 344 23.69 -9.50 16.68
N ASN A 345 24.13 -8.90 17.78
CA ASN A 345 23.23 -8.39 18.81
C ASN A 345 22.43 -7.15 18.39
N THR A 346 22.82 -6.46 17.31
CA THR A 346 22.07 -5.32 16.74
C THR A 346 21.03 -5.75 15.70
N LEU A 347 21.05 -7.00 15.22
CA LEU A 347 20.16 -7.49 14.18
C LEU A 347 18.66 -7.24 14.44
N PRO A 348 18.15 -7.37 15.69
CA PRO A 348 16.76 -7.01 15.97
C PRO A 348 16.44 -5.54 15.66
N GLY A 349 17.38 -4.63 15.98
CA GLY A 349 17.25 -3.21 15.68
C GLY A 349 17.35 -2.91 14.18
N VAL A 350 18.28 -3.57 13.47
CA VAL A 350 18.41 -3.49 12.00
C VAL A 350 17.12 -3.97 11.36
N GLY A 351 16.61 -5.12 11.77
CA GLY A 351 15.39 -5.68 11.23
C GLY A 351 14.18 -4.78 11.44
N ALA A 352 13.97 -4.26 12.65
CA ALA A 352 12.88 -3.35 12.94
C ALA A 352 12.98 -2.05 12.13
N GLY A 353 14.20 -1.48 12.01
CA GLY A 353 14.46 -0.29 11.19
C GLY A 353 14.23 -0.55 9.70
N CYS A 354 14.72 -1.68 9.17
CA CYS A 354 14.49 -2.07 7.77
C CYS A 354 13.01 -2.22 7.45
N LEU A 355 12.26 -2.91 8.30
CA LEU A 355 10.83 -3.10 8.11
C LEU A 355 10.10 -1.74 8.08
N LEU A 356 10.38 -0.89 9.06
CA LEU A 356 9.75 0.42 9.18
C LEU A 356 10.06 1.31 7.97
N VAL A 357 11.34 1.43 7.60
CA VAL A 357 11.77 2.26 6.45
C VAL A 357 11.20 1.71 5.14
N PHE A 358 11.21 0.40 4.93
CA PHE A 358 10.70 -0.22 3.72
C PHE A 358 9.19 0.00 3.55
N ILE A 359 8.39 -0.21 4.61
CA ILE A 359 6.93 0.02 4.57
C ILE A 359 6.62 1.49 4.29
N LEU A 360 7.35 2.41 4.92
CA LEU A 360 7.20 3.85 4.68
C LEU A 360 7.59 4.21 3.24
N ALA A 361 8.71 3.68 2.73
CA ALA A 361 9.21 3.95 1.39
C ALA A 361 8.22 3.51 0.30
N ILE A 362 7.65 2.31 0.40
CA ILE A 362 6.67 1.78 -0.58
C ILE A 362 5.44 2.68 -0.73
N GLY A 363 4.96 3.25 0.39
CA GLY A 363 3.78 4.12 0.40
C GLY A 363 4.09 5.60 0.06
N TYR A 364 5.36 5.95 -0.13
CA TYR A 364 5.75 7.34 -0.32
C TYR A 364 5.41 7.82 -1.73
N TYR A 365 4.73 8.98 -1.87
CA TYR A 365 4.37 9.52 -3.18
C TYR A 365 4.77 11.00 -3.39
N ILE A 366 4.84 11.81 -2.32
CA ILE A 366 5.07 13.25 -2.45
C ILE A 366 6.48 13.54 -2.98
N THR A 367 7.51 12.95 -2.38
CA THR A 367 8.90 13.18 -2.80
C THR A 367 9.16 12.64 -4.21
N PRO A 368 8.77 11.38 -4.56
CA PRO A 368 8.86 10.91 -5.94
C PRO A 368 8.14 11.80 -6.95
N ALA A 369 6.96 12.34 -6.61
CA ALA A 369 6.20 13.24 -7.48
C ALA A 369 6.95 14.56 -7.78
N LEU A 370 7.71 15.08 -6.82
CA LEU A 370 8.38 16.39 -6.95
C LEU A 370 9.81 16.28 -7.47
N VAL A 371 10.54 15.22 -7.12
CA VAL A 371 11.98 15.09 -7.41
C VAL A 371 12.26 14.02 -8.46
N GLY A 372 11.36 13.04 -8.64
CA GLY A 372 11.63 11.81 -9.37
C GLY A 372 11.51 11.91 -10.89
N GLY A 373 10.83 12.90 -11.44
CA GLY A 373 10.54 12.93 -12.89
C GLY A 373 9.73 11.69 -13.33
N GLN A 374 9.93 11.21 -14.56
CA GLN A 374 9.24 10.01 -15.06
C GLN A 374 9.84 8.72 -14.50
N ASP A 375 11.17 8.64 -14.42
CA ASP A 375 11.89 7.44 -14.00
C ASP A 375 11.91 7.22 -12.49
N GLY A 376 11.70 8.27 -11.72
CA GLY A 376 11.64 8.23 -10.26
C GLY A 376 10.24 8.09 -9.67
N GLN A 377 9.19 7.97 -10.50
CA GLN A 377 7.84 7.73 -10.01
C GLN A 377 7.65 6.30 -9.52
N MET A 378 6.81 6.16 -8.49
CA MET A 378 6.44 4.90 -7.85
C MET A 378 4.96 4.60 -8.07
N ILE A 379 4.51 3.38 -7.76
CA ILE A 379 3.11 2.99 -7.91
C ILE A 379 2.16 3.87 -7.07
N SER A 380 2.61 4.35 -5.91
CA SER A 380 1.88 5.29 -5.05
C SER A 380 1.56 6.62 -5.75
N ASN A 381 2.40 7.07 -6.70
CA ASN A 381 2.12 8.24 -7.54
C ASN A 381 0.94 7.99 -8.48
N MET A 382 0.85 6.80 -9.09
CA MET A 382 -0.26 6.43 -9.97
C MET A 382 -1.56 6.25 -9.20
N ILE A 383 -1.51 5.69 -7.99
CA ILE A 383 -2.68 5.63 -7.10
C ILE A 383 -3.19 7.06 -6.83
N ALA A 384 -2.31 7.98 -6.45
CA ALA A 384 -2.65 9.38 -6.22
C ALA A 384 -3.19 10.06 -7.50
N PHE A 385 -2.60 9.79 -8.67
CA PHE A 385 -3.06 10.28 -9.96
C PHE A 385 -4.49 9.82 -10.26
N HIS A 386 -4.78 8.52 -10.08
CA HIS A 386 -6.11 7.98 -10.33
C HIS A 386 -7.16 8.47 -9.34
N MET A 387 -6.78 8.79 -8.11
CA MET A 387 -7.69 9.39 -7.13
C MET A 387 -7.97 10.88 -7.40
N GLN A 388 -6.96 11.65 -7.83
CA GLN A 388 -7.03 13.12 -7.85
C GLN A 388 -7.23 13.72 -9.25
N LYS A 389 -6.72 13.05 -10.29
CA LYS A 389 -6.69 13.56 -11.67
C LYS A 389 -7.67 12.82 -12.58
N SER A 390 -7.49 11.51 -12.75
CA SER A 390 -8.36 10.72 -13.63
C SER A 390 -9.70 10.38 -12.98
N LEU A 391 -9.81 10.46 -11.65
CA LEU A 391 -10.99 10.09 -10.84
C LEU A 391 -11.44 8.63 -11.07
N ASN A 392 -10.52 7.75 -11.48
CA ASN A 392 -10.75 6.32 -11.62
C ASN A 392 -10.53 5.63 -10.26
N TRP A 393 -11.48 5.80 -9.35
CA TRP A 393 -11.42 5.28 -7.98
C TRP A 393 -11.32 3.75 -7.93
N GLY A 394 -11.97 3.04 -8.88
CA GLY A 394 -11.90 1.58 -8.95
C GLY A 394 -10.48 1.08 -9.21
N LEU A 395 -9.79 1.67 -10.19
CA LEU A 395 -8.40 1.31 -10.51
C LEU A 395 -7.44 1.75 -9.40
N ALA A 396 -7.62 2.98 -8.84
CA ALA A 396 -6.82 3.42 -7.69
C ALA A 396 -6.94 2.46 -6.51
N ALA A 397 -8.16 1.99 -6.22
CA ALA A 397 -8.42 1.04 -5.16
C ALA A 397 -7.83 -0.35 -5.45
N ALA A 398 -7.86 -0.82 -6.70
CA ALA A 398 -7.25 -2.09 -7.09
C ALA A 398 -5.70 -2.04 -6.95
N LEU A 399 -5.07 -0.95 -7.45
CA LEU A 399 -3.62 -0.73 -7.28
C LEU A 399 -3.23 -0.65 -5.80
N GLY A 400 -3.99 0.11 -5.00
CA GLY A 400 -3.77 0.21 -3.55
C GLY A 400 -3.99 -1.13 -2.83
N GLY A 401 -4.98 -1.92 -3.23
CA GLY A 401 -5.25 -3.27 -2.72
C GLY A 401 -4.11 -4.25 -3.00
N LEU A 402 -3.56 -4.24 -4.22
CA LEU A 402 -2.40 -5.05 -4.59
C LEU A 402 -1.14 -4.61 -3.82
N LEU A 403 -0.95 -3.30 -3.65
CA LEU A 403 0.17 -2.78 -2.86
C LEU A 403 0.06 -3.21 -1.39
N LEU A 404 -1.13 -3.11 -0.80
CA LEU A 404 -1.40 -3.57 0.56
C LEU A 404 -1.14 -5.07 0.71
N LEU A 405 -1.61 -5.89 -0.25
CA LEU A 405 -1.35 -7.33 -0.26
C LEU A 405 0.16 -7.62 -0.30
N GLY A 406 0.90 -6.91 -1.17
CA GLY A 406 2.35 -7.03 -1.28
C GLY A 406 3.06 -6.70 0.04
N VAL A 407 2.67 -5.62 0.72
CA VAL A 407 3.21 -5.22 2.03
C VAL A 407 2.90 -6.26 3.10
N VAL A 408 1.66 -6.78 3.17
CA VAL A 408 1.26 -7.82 4.14
C VAL A 408 2.04 -9.12 3.92
N LEU A 409 2.19 -9.54 2.66
CA LEU A 409 3.00 -10.73 2.32
C LEU A 409 4.46 -10.54 2.73
N LEU A 410 5.03 -9.38 2.44
CA LEU A 410 6.41 -9.07 2.82
C LEU A 410 6.58 -9.04 4.34
N TYR A 411 5.65 -8.42 5.07
CA TYR A 411 5.63 -8.46 6.54
C TYR A 411 5.58 -9.89 7.08
N TRP A 412 4.73 -10.75 6.51
CA TRP A 412 4.62 -12.14 6.89
C TRP A 412 5.93 -12.92 6.66
N VAL A 413 6.55 -12.74 5.49
CA VAL A 413 7.87 -13.33 5.17
C VAL A 413 8.93 -12.83 6.15
N TYR A 414 8.99 -11.52 6.39
CA TYR A 414 9.91 -10.92 7.33
C TYR A 414 9.74 -11.52 8.75
N ASN A 415 8.51 -11.59 9.24
CA ASN A 415 8.23 -12.14 10.57
C ASN A 415 8.68 -13.61 10.70
N LYS A 416 8.49 -14.40 9.64
CA LYS A 416 8.94 -15.79 9.59
C LYS A 416 10.47 -15.94 9.55
N LEU A 417 11.17 -15.02 8.87
CA LEU A 417 12.62 -15.07 8.71
C LEU A 417 13.35 -14.53 9.96
N VAL A 418 12.91 -13.40 10.49
CA VAL A 418 13.56 -12.72 11.63
C VAL A 418 13.15 -13.34 12.97
N GLY A 419 11.95 -13.95 13.01
CA GLY A 419 11.50 -14.74 14.18
C GLY A 419 11.37 -13.89 15.44
N ILE A 420 10.55 -12.85 15.41
CA ILE A 420 10.29 -11.97 16.57
C ILE A 420 9.90 -12.78 17.82
N ASP A 421 9.23 -13.92 17.63
CA ASP A 421 8.87 -14.84 18.73
C ASP A 421 10.08 -15.53 19.41
N ARG A 422 11.22 -15.62 18.74
CA ARG A 422 12.46 -16.18 19.33
C ARG A 422 13.22 -15.18 20.21
N LEU A 423 12.93 -13.89 20.09
CA LEU A 423 13.59 -12.83 20.86
C LEU A 423 12.93 -12.55 22.21
N GLN A 424 11.72 -13.09 22.46
CA GLN A 424 11.01 -12.95 23.73
C GLN A 424 11.35 -14.06 24.76
N MET A 425 12.14 -15.06 24.39
CA MET A 425 12.51 -16.21 25.24
C MET A 425 13.97 -16.22 25.69
N GLY A 426 14.62 -15.05 25.76
CA GLY A 426 15.97 -14.90 26.28
C GLY A 426 16.03 -13.97 27.48
#